data_a0e76dbb8ad4dfe59f306cc302ef3116
#
_entry.id   a0e76dbb8ad4dfe59f306cc302ef3116
#
_cell.length_a   1.000
_cell.length_b   1.000
_cell.length_c   1.000
_cell.angle_alpha   90.00
_cell.angle_beta   90.00
_cell.angle_gamma   90.00
#
_symmetry.space_group_name_H-M   'P 1'
#
loop_
_entity.id
_entity.type
_entity.pdbx_description
1 polymer ?
#
loop_
_entity_poly.entity_id
_entity_poly.type
_entity_poly.pdbx_seq_one_letter_code
_entity_poly.pdbx_strand_id
1 'polypeptide(L)'
;MMNHRRGFTLIELLVVISIIALLLAILMPALQRVKGQAQAVACLARLKEWGLVYKLYTDDNDGYFPEGWRNNDERVIWINALRPYYKNNFKMLLCPTATREMENSNDWGTFKAAWRDLDLPEGGVRHFVFSYGNNTWTDYMASDRGDRLEEWFWKRVDNNTTVAPGTRTVIGKPVSLNTIPVLGDSTWHDAWPRDTDAPAQTPDAFGIGDRGTTGEMNHFCINRHDGFAGILFMDGSARRVGLKELWTLKWHRAFNTAGAWTTAGGTMSGDWPMWLRRFKDY
;
A
#
# COMPACT_ATOMS: atom_id res chain seq x y z
N MET A 1 1.60 22.81 69.08
CA MET A 1 0.71 21.84 68.40
C MET A 1 1.57 20.98 67.50
N MET A 2 1.80 19.71 67.86
CA MET A 2 2.53 18.74 67.06
C MET A 2 1.60 18.19 65.98
N ASN A 3 1.88 18.49 64.74
CA ASN A 3 1.10 18.00 63.58
C ASN A 3 1.47 16.52 63.36
N HIS A 4 0.60 15.59 63.75
CA HIS A 4 0.80 14.15 63.52
C HIS A 4 0.64 13.89 62.00
N ARG A 5 1.74 13.78 61.26
CA ARG A 5 1.73 13.26 59.90
C ARG A 5 1.38 11.76 59.95
N ARG A 6 0.18 11.40 59.51
CA ARG A 6 -0.20 9.99 59.32
C ARG A 6 0.73 9.36 58.32
N GLY A 7 1.50 8.35 58.68
CA GLY A 7 2.32 7.58 57.77
C GLY A 7 1.46 6.68 56.91
N PHE A 8 1.81 6.52 55.64
CA PHE A 8 1.14 5.62 54.70
C PHE A 8 1.52 4.18 55.02
N THR A 9 0.53 3.27 55.13
CA THR A 9 0.80 1.86 55.43
C THR A 9 1.18 1.10 54.13
N LEU A 10 1.99 0.05 54.27
CA LEU A 10 2.40 -0.82 53.17
C LEU A 10 1.18 -1.47 52.51
N ILE A 11 0.15 -1.81 53.29
CA ILE A 11 -1.10 -2.40 52.75
C ILE A 11 -1.89 -1.41 51.94
N GLU A 12 -2.02 -0.15 52.35
CA GLU A 12 -2.71 0.88 51.55
C GLU A 12 -2.02 1.11 50.21
N LEU A 13 -0.69 1.10 50.18
CA LEU A 13 0.05 1.20 48.94
C LEU A 13 -0.18 -0.02 48.03
N LEU A 14 -0.13 -1.23 48.60
CA LEU A 14 -0.29 -2.48 47.87
C LEU A 14 -1.68 -2.60 47.25
N VAL A 15 -2.74 -2.21 47.96
CA VAL A 15 -4.11 -2.21 47.41
C VAL A 15 -4.24 -1.23 46.27
N VAL A 16 -3.69 -0.02 46.36
CA VAL A 16 -3.76 0.97 45.30
C VAL A 16 -3.05 0.48 44.01
N ILE A 17 -1.82 -0.06 44.14
CA ILE A 17 -1.11 -0.57 42.95
C ILE A 17 -1.82 -1.79 42.35
N SER A 18 -2.46 -2.64 43.14
CA SER A 18 -3.21 -3.79 42.62
C SER A 18 -4.45 -3.37 41.82
N ILE A 19 -5.16 -2.33 42.28
CA ILE A 19 -6.32 -1.77 41.56
C ILE A 19 -5.84 -1.12 40.23
N ILE A 20 -4.77 -0.33 40.27
CA ILE A 20 -4.20 0.29 39.07
C ILE A 20 -3.77 -0.79 38.10
N ALA A 21 -3.08 -1.83 38.54
CA ALA A 21 -2.65 -2.93 37.66
C ALA A 21 -3.85 -3.64 37.01
N LEU A 22 -4.92 -3.89 37.75
CA LEU A 22 -6.16 -4.50 37.25
C LEU A 22 -6.81 -3.61 36.17
N LEU A 23 -6.93 -2.30 36.41
CA LEU A 23 -7.49 -1.35 35.46
C LEU A 23 -6.66 -1.28 34.18
N LEU A 24 -5.33 -1.23 34.32
CA LEU A 24 -4.42 -1.22 33.14
C LEU A 24 -4.51 -2.51 32.33
N ALA A 25 -4.66 -3.68 32.99
CA ALA A 25 -4.77 -4.95 32.29
C ALA A 25 -6.00 -5.01 31.36
N ILE A 26 -7.09 -4.35 31.72
CA ILE A 26 -8.32 -4.27 30.91
C ILE A 26 -8.20 -3.18 29.83
N LEU A 27 -7.57 -2.04 30.15
CA LEU A 27 -7.46 -0.90 29.24
C LEU A 27 -6.44 -1.11 28.12
N MET A 28 -5.32 -1.79 28.37
CA MET A 28 -4.25 -1.96 27.37
C MET A 28 -4.71 -2.62 26.07
N PRO A 29 -5.45 -3.76 26.08
CA PRO A 29 -5.92 -4.38 24.83
C PRO A 29 -6.87 -3.47 24.04
N ALA A 30 -7.74 -2.73 24.73
CA ALA A 30 -8.65 -1.77 24.09
C ALA A 30 -7.89 -0.61 23.44
N LEU A 31 -6.91 -0.04 24.13
CA LEU A 31 -6.07 1.04 23.63
C LEU A 31 -5.27 0.63 22.40
N GLN A 32 -4.73 -0.60 22.36
CA GLN A 32 -4.01 -1.12 21.19
C GLN A 32 -4.92 -1.21 19.96
N ARG A 33 -6.17 -1.66 20.11
CA ARG A 33 -7.14 -1.70 19.02
C ARG A 33 -7.49 -0.31 18.51
N VAL A 34 -7.76 0.63 19.39
CA VAL A 34 -8.06 2.03 19.03
C VAL A 34 -6.88 2.68 18.30
N LYS A 35 -5.65 2.46 18.79
CA LYS A 35 -4.43 2.92 18.12
C LYS A 35 -4.31 2.37 16.69
N GLY A 36 -4.55 1.07 16.49
CA GLY A 36 -4.53 0.45 15.16
C GLY A 36 -5.58 1.05 14.21
N GLN A 37 -6.80 1.30 14.72
CA GLN A 37 -7.85 1.96 13.94
C GLN A 37 -7.47 3.40 13.56
N ALA A 38 -6.92 4.17 14.49
CA ALA A 38 -6.45 5.53 14.23
C ALA A 38 -5.34 5.56 13.17
N GLN A 39 -4.39 4.61 13.23
CA GLN A 39 -3.34 4.46 12.22
C GLN A 39 -3.91 4.13 10.83
N ALA A 40 -4.93 3.26 10.75
CA ALA A 40 -5.59 2.93 9.49
C ALA A 40 -6.31 4.13 8.88
N VAL A 41 -7.00 4.95 9.69
CA VAL A 41 -7.65 6.19 9.23
C VAL A 41 -6.60 7.20 8.75
N ALA A 42 -5.50 7.37 9.47
CA ALA A 42 -4.41 8.26 9.08
C ALA A 42 -3.70 7.78 7.79
N CYS A 43 -3.59 6.47 7.56
CA CYS A 43 -3.12 5.90 6.30
C CYS A 43 -4.04 6.30 5.13
N LEU A 44 -5.35 6.12 5.28
CA LEU A 44 -6.31 6.51 4.25
C LEU A 44 -6.31 8.02 3.96
N ALA A 45 -6.13 8.86 4.98
CA ALA A 45 -6.01 10.30 4.80
C ALA A 45 -4.79 10.65 3.93
N ARG A 46 -3.62 10.02 4.18
CA ARG A 46 -2.43 10.18 3.35
C ARG A 46 -2.62 9.70 1.92
N LEU A 47 -3.29 8.56 1.73
CA LEU A 47 -3.62 8.09 0.38
C LEU A 47 -4.55 9.05 -0.36
N LYS A 48 -5.46 9.73 0.33
CA LYS A 48 -6.26 10.81 -0.26
C LYS A 48 -5.43 12.03 -0.63
N GLU A 49 -4.45 12.41 0.20
CA GLU A 49 -3.47 13.45 -0.15
C GLU A 49 -2.68 13.07 -1.41
N TRP A 50 -2.25 11.82 -1.52
CA TRP A 50 -1.63 11.29 -2.75
C TRP A 50 -2.58 11.37 -3.95
N GLY A 51 -3.86 11.11 -3.78
CA GLY A 51 -4.87 11.28 -4.83
C GLY A 51 -4.91 12.72 -5.39
N LEU A 52 -4.75 13.73 -4.53
CA LEU A 52 -4.62 15.12 -4.96
C LEU A 52 -3.30 15.38 -5.69
N VAL A 53 -2.19 14.82 -5.20
CA VAL A 53 -0.87 14.94 -5.85
C VAL A 53 -0.90 14.33 -7.26
N TYR A 54 -1.44 13.11 -7.41
CA TYR A 54 -1.62 12.48 -8.73
C TYR A 54 -2.53 13.31 -9.65
N LYS A 55 -3.59 13.88 -9.08
CA LYS A 55 -4.48 14.76 -9.88
C LYS A 55 -3.74 15.98 -10.41
N LEU A 56 -3.01 16.69 -9.57
CA LEU A 56 -2.23 17.85 -9.99
C LEU A 56 -1.20 17.49 -11.07
N TYR A 57 -0.46 16.40 -10.84
CA TYR A 57 0.50 15.91 -11.82
C TYR A 57 -0.17 15.59 -13.17
N THR A 58 -1.26 14.82 -13.16
CA THR A 58 -1.94 14.42 -14.41
C THR A 58 -2.59 15.61 -15.12
N ASP A 59 -3.07 16.62 -14.39
CA ASP A 59 -3.62 17.85 -14.98
C ASP A 59 -2.51 18.64 -15.71
N ASP A 60 -1.28 18.65 -15.18
CA ASP A 60 -0.12 19.33 -15.80
C ASP A 60 0.56 18.48 -16.90
N ASN A 61 0.21 17.19 -17.04
CA ASN A 61 0.83 16.25 -17.98
C ASN A 61 -0.19 15.58 -18.91
N ASP A 62 -1.13 16.35 -19.48
CA ASP A 62 -2.13 15.87 -20.44
C ASP A 62 -2.94 14.65 -20.00
N GLY A 63 -3.09 14.44 -18.68
CA GLY A 63 -3.76 13.33 -18.05
C GLY A 63 -2.92 12.08 -17.87
N TYR A 64 -1.65 12.09 -18.28
CA TYR A 64 -0.77 10.93 -18.11
C TYR A 64 -0.24 10.78 -16.69
N PHE A 65 -0.08 9.53 -16.27
CA PHE A 65 0.63 9.18 -15.05
C PHE A 65 2.16 9.31 -15.23
N PRO A 66 2.97 9.26 -14.15
CA PRO A 66 4.43 9.21 -14.24
C PRO A 66 4.91 8.11 -15.21
N GLU A 67 6.10 8.29 -15.79
CA GLU A 67 6.64 7.33 -16.76
C GLU A 67 6.98 5.96 -16.16
N GLY A 68 7.14 5.87 -14.86
CA GLY A 68 7.53 4.65 -14.16
C GLY A 68 9.02 4.31 -14.33
N TRP A 69 9.39 3.07 -14.02
CA TRP A 69 10.77 2.62 -14.08
C TRP A 69 11.22 2.41 -15.54
N ARG A 70 12.00 3.35 -16.07
CA ARG A 70 12.50 3.31 -17.44
C ARG A 70 14.03 3.30 -17.47
N ASN A 71 14.63 2.32 -18.15
CA ASN A 71 16.09 2.24 -18.37
C ASN A 71 16.93 2.35 -17.11
N ASN A 72 16.45 1.86 -15.96
CA ASN A 72 17.04 2.06 -14.63
C ASN A 72 17.18 3.55 -14.25
N ASP A 73 16.33 4.42 -14.80
CA ASP A 73 16.30 5.83 -14.44
C ASP A 73 15.31 6.07 -13.30
N GLU A 74 15.82 6.19 -12.10
CA GLU A 74 15.04 6.44 -10.89
C GLU A 74 14.36 7.82 -10.87
N ARG A 75 14.79 8.75 -11.74
CA ARG A 75 14.22 10.11 -11.81
C ARG A 75 12.77 10.11 -12.27
N VAL A 76 12.36 9.12 -13.06
CA VAL A 76 11.02 9.02 -13.64
C VAL A 76 10.05 8.17 -12.83
N ILE A 77 10.50 7.46 -11.78
CA ILE A 77 9.61 6.74 -10.90
C ILE A 77 8.66 7.72 -10.18
N TRP A 78 7.48 7.24 -9.83
CA TRP A 78 6.40 8.07 -9.27
C TRP A 78 6.82 8.96 -8.10
N ILE A 79 7.69 8.49 -7.20
CA ILE A 79 8.16 9.25 -6.02
C ILE A 79 8.90 10.52 -6.46
N ASN A 80 9.79 10.40 -7.43
CA ASN A 80 10.59 11.52 -7.92
C ASN A 80 9.79 12.41 -8.88
N ALA A 81 9.02 11.82 -9.78
CA ALA A 81 8.16 12.55 -10.71
C ALA A 81 7.12 13.44 -9.97
N LEU A 82 6.55 12.94 -8.89
CA LEU A 82 5.55 13.66 -8.09
C LEU A 82 6.17 14.61 -7.05
N ARG A 83 7.49 14.61 -6.88
CA ARG A 83 8.20 15.38 -5.85
C ARG A 83 7.90 16.90 -5.86
N PRO A 84 7.79 17.58 -7.00
CA PRO A 84 7.41 18.99 -7.04
C PRO A 84 6.06 19.28 -6.39
N TYR A 85 5.12 18.33 -6.43
CA TYR A 85 3.75 18.46 -5.97
C TYR A 85 3.62 18.19 -4.46
N TYR A 86 4.32 17.21 -3.91
CA TYR A 86 4.29 16.97 -2.44
C TYR A 86 5.39 17.72 -1.68
N LYS A 87 6.22 18.53 -2.37
CA LYS A 87 7.20 19.49 -1.79
C LYS A 87 8.10 18.88 -0.70
N ASN A 88 8.65 17.68 -0.94
CA ASN A 88 9.49 16.98 0.02
C ASN A 88 8.82 16.70 1.39
N ASN A 89 7.50 16.62 1.47
CA ASN A 89 6.82 16.15 2.66
C ASN A 89 6.95 14.63 2.80
N PHE A 90 8.13 14.19 3.23
CA PHE A 90 8.48 12.75 3.33
C PHE A 90 7.57 11.95 4.27
N LYS A 91 6.82 12.62 5.17
CA LYS A 91 5.83 11.93 5.99
C LYS A 91 4.69 11.34 5.17
N MET A 92 4.43 11.87 3.98
CA MET A 92 3.45 11.32 3.05
C MET A 92 3.85 9.96 2.48
N LEU A 93 5.16 9.65 2.45
CA LEU A 93 5.67 8.38 1.93
C LEU A 93 5.39 7.19 2.87
N LEU A 94 5.01 7.44 4.12
CA LEU A 94 4.93 6.42 5.15
C LEU A 94 3.49 6.14 5.58
N CYS A 95 3.10 4.88 5.57
CA CYS A 95 1.96 4.42 6.34
C CYS A 95 2.28 4.53 7.85
N PRO A 96 1.38 5.06 8.69
CA PRO A 96 1.62 5.20 10.14
C PRO A 96 1.92 3.89 10.87
N THR A 97 1.60 2.76 10.28
CA THR A 97 1.89 1.42 10.83
C THR A 97 3.28 0.93 10.44
N ALA A 98 3.80 1.34 9.28
CA ALA A 98 5.08 0.91 8.72
C ALA A 98 6.06 2.09 8.65
N THR A 99 6.59 2.47 9.80
CA THR A 99 7.52 3.60 9.95
C THR A 99 8.93 3.18 10.37
N ARG A 100 9.16 1.88 10.62
CA ARG A 100 10.49 1.35 10.92
C ARG A 100 11.26 1.23 9.61
N GLU A 101 12.51 1.68 9.63
CA GLU A 101 13.43 1.45 8.51
C GLU A 101 13.91 0.00 8.51
N MET A 102 14.09 -0.58 7.32
CA MET A 102 14.80 -1.85 7.19
C MET A 102 16.28 -1.64 7.49
N GLU A 103 16.89 -2.61 8.14
CA GLU A 103 18.32 -2.53 8.53
C GLU A 103 19.24 -2.58 7.30
N ASN A 104 18.82 -3.34 6.26
CA ASN A 104 19.57 -3.47 5.01
C ASN A 104 18.84 -2.80 3.86
N SER A 105 19.56 -2.05 3.05
CA SER A 105 19.02 -1.31 1.89
C SER A 105 18.49 -2.23 0.77
N ASN A 106 18.95 -3.48 0.74
CA ASN A 106 18.51 -4.47 -0.25
C ASN A 106 17.30 -5.29 0.18
N ASP A 107 16.79 -5.08 1.39
CA ASP A 107 15.66 -5.81 1.91
C ASP A 107 14.34 -5.09 1.57
N TRP A 108 13.38 -5.85 1.11
CA TRP A 108 12.03 -5.35 0.84
C TRP A 108 11.35 -5.00 2.17
N GLY A 109 10.44 -4.03 2.14
CA GLY A 109 9.67 -3.67 3.32
C GLY A 109 8.80 -4.82 3.83
N THR A 110 8.31 -4.68 5.05
CA THR A 110 7.38 -5.61 5.71
C THR A 110 6.09 -4.90 6.11
N PHE A 111 5.19 -5.61 6.77
CA PHE A 111 3.99 -4.98 7.30
C PHE A 111 4.26 -3.89 8.36
N LYS A 112 5.43 -3.90 9.04
CA LYS A 112 5.84 -2.88 10.04
C LYS A 112 7.01 -2.03 9.61
N ALA A 113 7.79 -2.49 8.62
CA ALA A 113 8.97 -1.81 8.17
C ALA A 113 8.75 -1.24 6.76
N ALA A 114 9.31 -0.08 6.54
CA ALA A 114 9.31 0.60 5.26
C ALA A 114 10.61 0.31 4.53
N TRP A 115 10.53 0.21 3.21
CA TRP A 115 11.72 0.10 2.36
C TRP A 115 12.49 1.42 2.36
N ARG A 116 13.80 1.37 2.13
CA ARG A 116 14.65 2.55 2.00
C ARG A 116 15.52 2.44 0.75
N ASP A 117 16.12 3.53 0.36
CA ASP A 117 17.06 3.78 -0.73
C ASP A 117 16.43 4.04 -2.10
N LEU A 118 16.46 5.32 -2.44
CA LEU A 118 16.31 5.83 -3.80
C LEU A 118 17.46 6.81 -4.07
N ASP A 119 18.06 6.72 -5.25
CA ASP A 119 18.99 7.72 -5.72
C ASP A 119 18.22 9.02 -6.08
N LEU A 120 18.85 10.15 -5.82
CA LEU A 120 18.27 11.44 -6.13
C LEU A 120 18.65 11.88 -7.54
N PRO A 121 17.72 12.55 -8.25
CA PRO A 121 18.01 13.12 -9.57
C PRO A 121 19.19 14.11 -9.57
N GLU A 122 19.44 14.76 -8.44
CA GLU A 122 20.54 15.76 -8.28
C GLU A 122 21.90 15.12 -8.02
N GLY A 123 21.96 13.79 -7.95
CA GLY A 123 23.15 13.05 -7.54
C GLY A 123 23.30 12.97 -6.02
N GLY A 124 23.65 11.81 -5.56
CA GLY A 124 23.78 11.43 -4.14
C GLY A 124 22.68 10.49 -3.70
N VAL A 125 23.02 9.57 -2.81
CA VAL A 125 22.07 8.65 -2.19
C VAL A 125 21.42 9.37 -1.02
N ARG A 126 20.12 9.65 -1.11
CA ARG A 126 19.32 9.93 0.08
C ARG A 126 18.47 8.70 0.38
N HIS A 127 18.53 8.28 1.62
CA HIS A 127 17.67 7.24 2.12
C HIS A 127 16.23 7.75 2.20
N PHE A 128 15.42 7.44 1.22
CA PHE A 128 13.98 7.62 1.31
C PHE A 128 13.38 6.39 1.96
N VAL A 129 12.65 6.61 3.04
CA VAL A 129 11.88 5.56 3.70
C VAL A 129 10.45 5.70 3.24
N PHE A 130 9.89 4.68 2.60
CA PHE A 130 8.52 4.68 2.13
C PHE A 130 7.85 3.31 2.30
N SER A 131 6.54 3.32 2.35
CA SER A 131 5.72 2.13 2.60
C SER A 131 4.47 2.06 1.74
N TYR A 132 4.39 2.90 0.71
CA TYR A 132 3.41 2.83 -0.37
C TYR A 132 4.09 2.43 -1.66
N GLY A 133 3.37 1.70 -2.51
CA GLY A 133 3.82 1.31 -3.84
C GLY A 133 2.80 1.68 -4.90
N ASN A 134 3.30 2.04 -6.08
CA ASN A 134 2.50 2.34 -7.25
C ASN A 134 2.06 1.06 -7.96
N ASN A 135 0.86 1.08 -8.52
CA ASN A 135 0.46 0.10 -9.52
C ASN A 135 1.13 0.45 -10.83
N THR A 136 2.19 -0.25 -11.19
CA THR A 136 2.99 0.06 -12.38
C THR A 136 2.20 -0.07 -13.69
N TRP A 137 1.09 -0.81 -13.72
CA TRP A 137 0.19 -0.83 -14.87
C TRP A 137 -0.49 0.52 -15.17
N THR A 138 -0.36 1.52 -14.29
CA THR A 138 -0.81 2.89 -14.53
C THR A 138 0.27 3.79 -15.09
N ASP A 139 1.55 3.39 -15.07
CA ASP A 139 2.66 4.24 -15.51
C ASP A 139 2.60 4.50 -17.00
N TYR A 140 2.95 5.73 -17.40
CA TYR A 140 3.10 6.12 -18.80
C TYR A 140 4.45 5.65 -19.33
N MET A 141 4.46 4.54 -20.03
CA MET A 141 5.66 4.02 -20.68
C MET A 141 5.71 4.53 -22.13
N ALA A 142 6.73 5.33 -22.45
CA ALA A 142 7.03 5.57 -23.85
C ALA A 142 7.48 4.25 -24.50
N SER A 143 6.87 3.91 -25.60
CA SER A 143 7.03 2.89 -26.65
C SER A 143 8.03 1.71 -26.56
N ASP A 144 8.93 1.62 -25.61
CA ASP A 144 10.05 0.68 -25.66
C ASP A 144 9.90 -0.61 -24.83
N ARG A 145 8.77 -0.81 -24.12
CA ARG A 145 8.37 -2.12 -23.58
C ARG A 145 7.21 -2.70 -24.38
N GLY A 146 7.56 -3.28 -25.53
CA GLY A 146 6.67 -3.61 -26.66
C GLY A 146 5.64 -4.70 -26.47
N ASP A 147 5.59 -5.40 -25.34
CA ASP A 147 4.68 -6.51 -25.14
C ASP A 147 3.63 -6.13 -24.10
N ARG A 148 2.35 -6.26 -24.45
CA ARG A 148 1.17 -6.07 -23.61
C ARG A 148 0.77 -4.62 -23.35
N LEU A 149 1.01 -3.71 -24.29
CA LEU A 149 0.54 -2.32 -24.20
C LEU A 149 -0.98 -2.23 -23.99
N GLU A 150 -1.75 -3.21 -24.41
CA GLU A 150 -3.19 -3.30 -24.18
C GLU A 150 -3.60 -3.53 -22.72
N GLU A 151 -2.66 -3.95 -21.87
CA GLU A 151 -2.91 -4.16 -20.43
C GLU A 151 -2.80 -2.88 -19.61
N TRP A 152 -2.23 -1.79 -20.14
CA TRP A 152 -1.89 -0.58 -19.40
C TRP A 152 -2.99 0.47 -19.29
N PHE A 153 -2.97 1.24 -18.19
CA PHE A 153 -3.85 2.38 -17.92
C PHE A 153 -3.09 3.72 -17.88
N TRP A 154 -2.34 4.06 -18.88
CA TRP A 154 -1.40 5.20 -18.90
C TRP A 154 -1.98 6.58 -18.60
N LYS A 155 -3.26 6.77 -18.82
CA LYS A 155 -3.92 8.07 -18.76
C LYS A 155 -5.06 8.02 -17.79
N ARG A 156 -5.12 9.00 -16.89
CA ARG A 156 -6.31 9.27 -16.11
C ARG A 156 -7.37 9.85 -17.02
N VAL A 157 -8.33 9.06 -17.42
CA VAL A 157 -9.35 9.47 -18.41
C VAL A 157 -10.68 9.63 -17.74
N ASP A 158 -11.34 10.75 -18.04
CA ASP A 158 -12.69 11.02 -17.57
C ASP A 158 -13.73 10.04 -18.16
N ASN A 159 -13.43 9.38 -19.29
CA ASN A 159 -14.32 8.50 -20.02
C ASN A 159 -13.81 7.07 -20.21
N ASN A 160 -12.83 6.64 -19.43
CA ASN A 160 -12.35 5.26 -19.45
C ASN A 160 -11.93 4.71 -20.85
N THR A 161 -11.61 5.60 -21.76
CA THR A 161 -11.08 5.28 -23.09
C THR A 161 -9.62 5.69 -23.13
N THR A 162 -8.70 4.73 -22.99
CA THR A 162 -7.29 4.96 -23.24
C THR A 162 -6.97 4.53 -24.65
N VAL A 163 -6.24 5.37 -25.34
CA VAL A 163 -5.69 5.06 -26.64
C VAL A 163 -4.21 4.79 -26.44
N ALA A 164 -3.74 3.63 -26.87
CA ALA A 164 -2.32 3.31 -26.82
C ALA A 164 -1.52 4.36 -27.62
N PRO A 165 -0.30 4.78 -27.16
CA PRO A 165 0.54 5.69 -27.91
C PRO A 165 0.76 5.16 -29.32
N GLY A 166 0.46 5.98 -30.34
CA GLY A 166 0.60 5.61 -31.75
C GLY A 166 -0.52 4.75 -32.34
N THR A 167 -1.55 4.37 -31.58
CA THR A 167 -2.74 3.67 -32.08
C THR A 167 -4.00 4.50 -31.84
N ARG A 168 -4.96 4.43 -32.78
CA ARG A 168 -6.30 5.02 -32.61
C ARG A 168 -7.32 4.04 -32.01
N THR A 169 -6.87 2.91 -31.52
CA THR A 169 -7.75 1.82 -31.08
C THR A 169 -8.06 1.97 -29.61
N VAL A 170 -9.33 2.11 -29.29
CA VAL A 170 -9.86 2.00 -27.91
C VAL A 170 -9.76 0.54 -27.48
N ILE A 171 -8.98 0.28 -26.44
CA ILE A 171 -8.76 -1.08 -25.97
C ILE A 171 -9.58 -1.30 -24.70
N GLY A 172 -10.51 -2.25 -24.75
CA GLY A 172 -11.26 -2.77 -23.62
C GLY A 172 -12.63 -2.14 -23.37
N LYS A 173 -13.41 -2.79 -22.52
CA LYS A 173 -14.71 -2.30 -22.04
C LYS A 173 -14.50 -1.19 -21.01
N PRO A 174 -15.45 -0.25 -20.87
CA PRO A 174 -15.43 0.73 -19.80
C PRO A 174 -15.27 0.03 -18.43
N VAL A 175 -14.33 0.51 -17.62
CA VAL A 175 -14.06 0.03 -16.27
C VAL A 175 -14.31 1.20 -15.31
N SER A 176 -14.94 0.94 -14.17
CA SER A 176 -15.15 1.99 -13.18
C SER A 176 -13.81 2.42 -12.54
N LEU A 177 -13.51 3.72 -12.56
CA LEU A 177 -12.24 4.27 -12.07
C LEU A 177 -12.00 3.98 -10.57
N ASN A 178 -13.09 3.76 -9.80
CA ASN A 178 -13.01 3.40 -8.38
C ASN A 178 -12.65 1.93 -8.13
N THR A 179 -12.42 1.14 -9.18
CA THR A 179 -11.95 -0.25 -9.11
C THR A 179 -10.51 -0.42 -9.58
N ILE A 180 -9.90 0.64 -10.12
CA ILE A 180 -8.52 0.61 -10.64
C ILE A 180 -7.58 1.16 -9.57
N PRO A 181 -6.76 0.32 -8.90
CA PRO A 181 -5.76 0.78 -7.96
C PRO A 181 -4.68 1.63 -8.63
N VAL A 182 -4.24 2.69 -7.96
CA VAL A 182 -3.12 3.54 -8.39
C VAL A 182 -1.95 3.42 -7.41
N LEU A 183 -2.23 3.55 -6.12
CA LEU A 183 -1.22 3.51 -5.07
C LEU A 183 -1.79 2.77 -3.86
N GLY A 184 -0.97 2.03 -3.14
CA GLY A 184 -1.44 1.34 -1.94
C GLY A 184 -0.36 1.04 -0.93
N ASP A 185 -0.78 0.55 0.24
CA ASP A 185 0.16 -0.07 1.17
C ASP A 185 0.99 -1.11 0.45
N SER A 186 2.32 -1.01 0.53
CA SER A 186 3.21 -1.90 -0.21
C SER A 186 4.52 -2.16 0.53
N THR A 187 5.16 -3.26 0.21
CA THR A 187 6.52 -3.59 0.65
C THR A 187 7.59 -3.08 -0.31
N TRP A 188 7.21 -2.58 -1.48
CA TRP A 188 8.09 -2.08 -2.52
C TRP A 188 7.52 -0.82 -3.18
N HIS A 189 8.33 -0.04 -3.90
CA HIS A 189 7.90 1.23 -4.50
C HIS A 189 6.86 1.07 -5.61
N ASP A 190 6.83 -0.07 -6.28
CA ASP A 190 5.91 -0.39 -7.37
C ASP A 190 5.71 -1.90 -7.50
N ALA A 191 4.71 -2.32 -8.25
CA ALA A 191 4.53 -3.70 -8.64
C ALA A 191 3.56 -3.83 -9.83
N TRP A 192 3.62 -4.98 -10.51
CA TRP A 192 2.74 -5.38 -11.64
C TRP A 192 1.79 -6.52 -11.25
N PRO A 193 0.79 -6.32 -10.39
CA PRO A 193 -0.10 -7.39 -9.95
C PRO A 193 -0.81 -8.09 -11.11
N ARG A 194 -0.89 -9.42 -11.02
CA ARG A 194 -1.57 -10.29 -11.97
C ARG A 194 -2.65 -11.11 -11.26
N ASP A 195 -3.72 -11.43 -11.98
CA ASP A 195 -4.79 -12.30 -11.49
C ASP A 195 -4.34 -13.75 -11.25
N THR A 196 -3.20 -14.14 -11.84
CA THR A 196 -2.55 -15.45 -11.65
C THR A 196 -1.57 -15.48 -10.48
N ASP A 197 -1.23 -14.33 -9.89
CA ASP A 197 -0.30 -14.28 -8.75
C ASP A 197 -0.86 -15.07 -7.57
N ALA A 198 -0.11 -16.06 -7.10
CA ALA A 198 -0.48 -16.79 -5.89
C ALA A 198 -0.19 -15.98 -4.63
N PRO A 199 -1.07 -16.05 -3.60
CA PRO A 199 -0.81 -15.39 -2.32
C PRO A 199 0.40 -16.00 -1.62
N ALA A 200 1.19 -15.15 -0.96
CA ALA A 200 2.37 -15.58 -0.20
C ALA A 200 1.99 -16.54 0.94
N GLN A 201 2.83 -17.55 1.18
CA GLN A 201 2.57 -18.56 2.21
C GLN A 201 2.68 -18.00 3.64
N THR A 202 3.43 -16.94 3.84
CA THR A 202 3.58 -16.24 5.12
C THR A 202 3.32 -14.74 4.95
N PRO A 203 2.89 -14.03 6.01
CA PRO A 203 2.59 -12.60 5.93
C PRO A 203 3.83 -11.72 5.67
N ASP A 204 5.02 -12.25 5.88
CA ASP A 204 6.32 -11.59 5.72
C ASP A 204 7.20 -12.25 4.65
N ALA A 205 6.59 -12.94 3.66
CA ALA A 205 7.32 -13.71 2.64
C ALA A 205 8.26 -12.86 1.76
N PHE A 206 8.18 -11.55 1.83
CA PHE A 206 9.07 -10.61 1.14
C PHE A 206 10.25 -10.12 1.99
N GLY A 207 10.51 -10.75 3.15
CA GLY A 207 11.78 -10.60 3.85
C GLY A 207 12.89 -11.31 3.07
N ILE A 208 14.03 -10.64 2.93
CA ILE A 208 15.35 -11.18 2.57
C ILE A 208 15.33 -12.44 1.66
N GLY A 209 15.47 -12.26 0.36
CA GLY A 209 15.88 -13.31 -0.56
C GLY A 209 14.86 -13.87 -1.55
N ASP A 210 13.57 -13.53 -1.45
CA ASP A 210 12.54 -14.08 -2.34
C ASP A 210 12.17 -13.12 -3.48
N ARG A 211 13.18 -12.75 -4.29
CA ARG A 211 12.97 -11.92 -5.47
C ARG A 211 12.20 -12.70 -6.54
N GLY A 212 10.88 -12.48 -6.58
CA GLY A 212 10.09 -12.80 -7.77
C GLY A 212 9.46 -14.21 -7.84
N THR A 213 9.50 -15.02 -6.79
CA THR A 213 8.91 -16.38 -6.84
C THR A 213 7.44 -16.43 -6.43
N THR A 214 6.90 -15.39 -5.79
CA THR A 214 5.55 -15.42 -5.21
C THR A 214 4.52 -14.49 -5.88
N GLY A 215 4.91 -13.77 -6.94
CA GLY A 215 4.00 -12.87 -7.68
C GLY A 215 3.91 -11.44 -7.12
N GLU A 216 3.69 -10.51 -8.00
CA GLU A 216 3.71 -9.06 -7.77
C GLU A 216 2.56 -8.57 -6.86
N MET A 217 1.42 -9.28 -6.83
CA MET A 217 0.28 -8.99 -5.94
C MET A 217 0.69 -9.00 -4.47
N ASN A 218 1.69 -9.78 -4.12
CA ASN A 218 2.12 -9.95 -2.73
C ASN A 218 2.76 -8.68 -2.15
N HIS A 219 3.25 -7.77 -2.98
CA HIS A 219 3.70 -6.45 -2.51
C HIS A 219 2.58 -5.66 -1.85
N PHE A 220 1.34 -5.82 -2.31
CA PHE A 220 0.15 -5.16 -1.76
C PHE A 220 -0.61 -6.02 -0.75
N CYS A 221 -0.49 -7.36 -0.83
CA CYS A 221 -1.16 -8.29 0.08
C CYS A 221 -0.43 -8.41 1.42
N ILE A 222 -0.36 -7.32 2.18
CA ILE A 222 0.35 -7.21 3.45
C ILE A 222 -0.59 -6.80 4.59
N ASN A 223 -0.48 -7.46 5.73
CA ASN A 223 -1.40 -7.26 6.85
C ASN A 223 -1.01 -6.08 7.76
N ARG A 224 -1.06 -4.85 7.25
CA ARG A 224 -0.78 -3.62 8.04
C ARG A 224 -1.94 -3.18 8.92
N HIS A 225 -3.17 -3.43 8.50
CA HIS A 225 -4.38 -2.88 9.10
C HIS A 225 -5.42 -3.94 9.43
N ASP A 226 -4.99 -5.04 10.06
CA ASP A 226 -5.83 -6.15 10.52
C ASP A 226 -6.80 -6.67 9.44
N GLY A 227 -6.21 -7.26 8.41
CA GLY A 227 -6.92 -7.87 7.28
C GLY A 227 -7.24 -6.93 6.12
N PHE A 228 -6.70 -5.71 6.14
CA PHE A 228 -6.92 -4.70 5.11
C PHE A 228 -5.62 -4.05 4.66
N ALA A 229 -5.60 -3.61 3.41
CA ALA A 229 -4.65 -2.65 2.85
C ALA A 229 -5.37 -1.33 2.54
N GLY A 230 -4.70 -0.20 2.71
CA GLY A 230 -5.15 1.08 2.19
C GLY A 230 -4.84 1.16 0.70
N ILE A 231 -5.83 1.49 -0.12
CA ILE A 231 -5.67 1.61 -1.58
C ILE A 231 -6.27 2.93 -2.07
N LEU A 232 -5.51 3.65 -2.87
CA LEU A 232 -5.93 4.80 -3.67
C LEU A 232 -6.37 4.31 -5.04
N PHE A 233 -7.50 4.80 -5.51
CA PHE A 233 -8.07 4.46 -6.82
C PHE A 233 -7.92 5.60 -7.83
N MET A 234 -8.09 5.27 -9.11
CA MET A 234 -7.90 6.19 -10.23
C MET A 234 -8.90 7.38 -10.23
N ASP A 235 -10.05 7.25 -9.57
CA ASP A 235 -10.99 8.35 -9.34
C ASP A 235 -10.56 9.31 -8.22
N GLY A 236 -9.43 9.04 -7.54
CA GLY A 236 -8.93 9.79 -6.38
C GLY A 236 -9.58 9.38 -5.06
N SER A 237 -10.47 8.38 -5.05
CA SER A 237 -10.97 7.80 -3.80
C SER A 237 -9.92 6.92 -3.13
N ALA A 238 -9.92 6.88 -1.79
CA ALA A 238 -9.09 5.96 -1.02
C ALA A 238 -9.98 5.18 -0.04
N ARG A 239 -9.80 3.88 0.01
CA ARG A 239 -10.56 3.01 0.92
C ARG A 239 -9.74 1.85 1.45
N ARG A 240 -10.25 1.23 2.49
CA ARG A 240 -9.77 -0.05 2.99
C ARG A 240 -10.21 -1.16 2.02
N VAL A 241 -9.27 -1.96 1.60
CA VAL A 241 -9.48 -3.14 0.73
C VAL A 241 -9.10 -4.37 1.52
N GLY A 242 -9.98 -5.38 1.56
CA GLY A 242 -9.67 -6.67 2.17
C GLY A 242 -8.47 -7.32 1.48
N LEU A 243 -7.61 -8.03 2.23
CA LEU A 243 -6.42 -8.63 1.63
C LEU A 243 -6.75 -9.62 0.51
N LYS A 244 -7.84 -10.38 0.65
CA LYS A 244 -8.34 -11.28 -0.40
C LYS A 244 -9.11 -10.52 -1.50
N GLU A 245 -9.66 -9.35 -1.19
CA GLU A 245 -10.37 -8.49 -2.15
C GLU A 245 -9.42 -7.94 -3.24
N LEU A 246 -8.11 -7.89 -2.98
CA LEU A 246 -7.11 -7.40 -3.94
C LEU A 246 -7.20 -8.12 -5.30
N TRP A 247 -7.53 -9.41 -5.32
CA TRP A 247 -7.71 -10.18 -6.57
C TRP A 247 -9.01 -9.89 -7.30
N THR A 248 -9.91 -9.12 -6.74
CA THR A 248 -11.17 -8.67 -7.40
C THR A 248 -11.07 -7.26 -7.98
N LEU A 249 -9.94 -6.56 -7.79
CA LEU A 249 -9.70 -5.23 -8.31
C LEU A 249 -9.18 -5.28 -9.75
N LYS A 250 -9.36 -4.19 -10.49
CA LYS A 250 -8.94 -4.09 -11.88
C LYS A 250 -7.53 -3.49 -11.98
N TRP A 251 -6.50 -4.25 -11.63
CA TRP A 251 -5.11 -3.78 -11.63
C TRP A 251 -4.59 -3.39 -13.02
N HIS A 252 -4.97 -4.18 -14.05
CA HIS A 252 -4.70 -3.87 -15.45
C HIS A 252 -5.92 -4.22 -16.31
N ARG A 253 -5.92 -3.80 -17.58
CA ARG A 253 -7.08 -3.93 -18.47
C ARG A 253 -7.53 -5.36 -18.71
N ALA A 254 -6.61 -6.29 -18.82
CA ALA A 254 -6.90 -7.71 -19.03
C ALA A 254 -7.08 -8.48 -17.70
N PHE A 255 -6.94 -7.83 -16.52
CA PHE A 255 -7.03 -8.50 -15.22
C PHE A 255 -8.39 -9.18 -15.05
N ASN A 256 -8.37 -10.49 -14.77
CA ASN A 256 -9.58 -11.28 -14.50
C ASN A 256 -9.99 -11.12 -13.03
N THR A 257 -10.98 -10.30 -12.76
CA THR A 257 -11.51 -10.04 -11.41
C THR A 257 -12.35 -11.20 -10.84
N ALA A 258 -12.54 -12.26 -11.61
CA ALA A 258 -13.18 -13.54 -11.22
C ALA A 258 -12.18 -14.70 -11.40
N GLY A 259 -10.88 -14.43 -11.22
CA GLY A 259 -9.78 -15.37 -11.40
C GLY A 259 -9.64 -16.39 -10.27
N ALA A 260 -8.58 -17.19 -10.36
CA ALA A 260 -8.33 -18.36 -9.49
C ALA A 260 -8.32 -18.04 -7.98
N TRP A 261 -8.03 -16.81 -7.57
CA TRP A 261 -7.99 -16.40 -6.16
C TRP A 261 -9.22 -15.59 -5.75
N THR A 262 -10.38 -15.94 -6.27
CA THR A 262 -11.68 -15.31 -5.92
C THR A 262 -12.74 -16.36 -5.70
N THR A 263 -13.81 -16.02 -4.98
CA THR A 263 -14.97 -16.93 -4.82
C THR A 263 -15.65 -17.23 -6.16
N ALA A 264 -15.68 -16.27 -7.07
CA ALA A 264 -16.19 -16.44 -8.43
C ALA A 264 -15.32 -17.41 -9.26
N GLY A 265 -14.03 -17.50 -8.98
CA GLY A 265 -13.10 -18.47 -9.57
C GLY A 265 -13.12 -19.84 -8.87
N GLY A 266 -13.94 -20.01 -7.84
CA GLY A 266 -14.11 -21.27 -7.12
C GLY A 266 -13.22 -21.45 -5.88
N THR A 267 -12.43 -20.44 -5.50
CA THR A 267 -11.56 -20.52 -4.32
C THR A 267 -12.37 -20.47 -3.04
N MET A 268 -12.10 -21.43 -2.15
CA MET A 268 -12.69 -21.52 -0.82
C MET A 268 -11.70 -21.04 0.25
N SER A 269 -12.20 -20.76 1.45
CA SER A 269 -11.36 -20.31 2.59
C SER A 269 -10.19 -21.25 2.88
N GLY A 270 -10.35 -22.55 2.66
CA GLY A 270 -9.31 -23.58 2.87
C GLY A 270 -8.15 -23.53 1.89
N ASP A 271 -8.34 -22.97 0.69
CA ASP A 271 -7.34 -22.88 -0.38
C ASP A 271 -6.31 -21.77 -0.12
N TRP A 272 -6.69 -20.79 0.68
CA TRP A 272 -5.81 -19.71 1.07
C TRP A 272 -4.72 -20.15 2.05
N PRO A 273 -3.54 -19.53 2.02
CA PRO A 273 -2.52 -19.68 3.06
C PRO A 273 -3.10 -19.49 4.47
N MET A 274 -2.59 -20.24 5.44
CA MET A 274 -3.17 -20.30 6.80
C MET A 274 -3.39 -18.91 7.42
N TRP A 275 -2.48 -17.98 7.22
CA TRP A 275 -2.56 -16.63 7.78
C TRP A 275 -3.68 -15.77 7.18
N LEU A 276 -4.13 -16.06 5.91
CA LEU A 276 -5.23 -15.39 5.24
C LEU A 276 -6.60 -16.01 5.53
N ARG A 277 -6.69 -17.28 5.95
CA ARG A 277 -7.96 -18.01 6.11
C ARG A 277 -8.98 -17.32 7.00
N ARG A 278 -8.52 -16.61 8.03
CA ARG A 278 -9.38 -15.88 8.98
C ARG A 278 -10.06 -14.63 8.41
N PHE A 279 -9.61 -14.14 7.26
CA PHE A 279 -10.17 -12.95 6.64
C PHE A 279 -11.28 -13.32 5.65
N LYS A 280 -12.17 -12.34 5.39
CA LYS A 280 -13.31 -12.49 4.51
C LYS A 280 -12.91 -12.93 3.11
N ASP A 281 -13.65 -13.83 2.52
CA ASP A 281 -13.57 -14.25 1.11
C ASP A 281 -14.38 -13.27 0.21
N TYR A 282 -13.95 -13.10 -1.03
CA TYR A 282 -14.56 -12.18 -2.01
C TYR A 282 -14.75 -12.84 -3.36
#